data_84942c00a810bcab780259d9b5293663
#
_entry.id   84942c00a810bcab780259d9b5293663
#
_cell.length_a   1.000
_cell.length_b   1.000
_cell.length_c   1.000
_cell.angle_alpha   90.00
_cell.angle_beta   90.00
_cell.angle_gamma   90.00
#
_symmetry.space_group_name_H-M   'P 1'
#
loop_
_entity.id
_entity.type
_entity.pdbx_description
1 polymer ?
#
loop_
_entity_poly.entity_id
_entity_poly.type
_entity_poly.pdbx_seq_one_letter_code
_entity_poly.pdbx_strand_id
1 'polypeptide(L)'
;MHTQQTSRPADDTPRRPPADEPTRPPPVQGPDPAPIPEKLPGDLPGPGQAPTETPPPMHVQHAVTPVSRPEQEEGSPTVTEAQPLERRLIGNSEAMDAVRRMIVRVAPTDSAVLICGESGCGKELVAESLHAGSARADGPFVAINCGAIPPTLIEAELFGYEKGSFTGASRTHAGVFERANNGTLLLDEFTEMPLEMQARLLRVLETKRVRRVGAEVEIPVNVRVLAATNRCPVEAVEAGHLREDIYYRLAVVLIRLPPLRERGEDIVALADYFLADLNRRQGQHPKRFSDAMRERLAQYDWPGNVRQLRNAVERAFVLCDEVLDVDHDFGAAPARTAANGAGGARHADPLSITLPIGSSLDDIERTFIVATLEHFGGDKRRAASALGCSVKTLYNKLHLYRRQLGHVAAAS
;
A
#
# COMPACT_ATOMS: atom_id res chain seq x y z
N MET A 1 -59.86 50.73 20.58
CA MET A 1 -59.24 52.07 20.88
C MET A 1 -57.75 51.93 20.86
N HIS A 2 -57.11 52.75 20.04
CA HIS A 2 -55.70 53.09 19.89
C HIS A 2 -54.72 52.11 19.30
N THR A 3 -54.68 52.27 18.00
CA THR A 3 -53.56 52.03 17.07
C THR A 3 -52.33 52.87 17.49
N GLN A 4 -51.13 52.26 17.55
CA GLN A 4 -49.89 53.02 17.39
C GLN A 4 -49.01 52.31 16.37
N GLN A 5 -48.92 52.98 15.21
CA GLN A 5 -47.87 52.80 14.21
C GLN A 5 -46.57 53.42 14.77
N THR A 6 -45.51 52.64 14.72
CA THR A 6 -44.14 53.21 14.86
C THR A 6 -43.38 52.96 13.54
N SER A 7 -43.12 54.09 12.91
CA SER A 7 -42.31 54.28 11.70
C SER A 7 -40.84 53.83 11.89
N ARG A 8 -40.33 53.09 10.91
CA ARG A 8 -38.88 52.78 10.71
C ARG A 8 -38.18 54.04 10.14
N PRO A 9 -36.98 54.38 10.60
CA PRO A 9 -36.12 55.34 9.93
C PRO A 9 -35.43 54.69 8.69
N ALA A 10 -35.26 55.44 7.65
CA ALA A 10 -34.56 55.17 6.43
C ALA A 10 -33.04 55.09 6.70
N ASP A 11 -32.45 54.00 6.21
CA ASP A 11 -30.99 53.79 6.26
C ASP A 11 -30.39 54.34 4.95
N ASP A 12 -29.69 55.46 5.11
CA ASP A 12 -29.05 56.23 4.03
C ASP A 12 -27.56 55.83 3.99
N THR A 13 -27.25 54.69 3.34
CA THR A 13 -25.89 54.25 3.08
C THR A 13 -25.48 54.61 1.64
N PRO A 14 -24.37 55.32 1.44
CA PRO A 14 -23.92 55.70 0.11
C PRO A 14 -23.44 54.50 -0.71
N ARG A 15 -23.96 54.36 -1.94
CA ARG A 15 -23.56 53.35 -2.92
C ARG A 15 -22.11 53.52 -3.30
N ARG A 16 -21.35 52.46 -3.12
CA ARG A 16 -19.97 52.29 -3.61
C ARG A 16 -19.98 52.17 -5.14
N PRO A 17 -19.06 52.79 -5.86
CA PRO A 17 -18.96 52.64 -7.31
C PRO A 17 -18.49 51.23 -7.68
N PRO A 18 -18.83 50.73 -8.88
CA PRO A 18 -18.45 49.42 -9.34
C PRO A 18 -16.94 49.33 -9.52
N ALA A 19 -16.34 48.23 -9.04
CA ALA A 19 -14.93 47.91 -9.20
C ALA A 19 -14.64 47.58 -10.68
N ASP A 20 -13.58 48.18 -11.21
CA ASP A 20 -13.04 47.95 -12.55
C ASP A 20 -12.76 46.46 -12.78
N GLU A 21 -13.27 45.88 -13.84
CA GLU A 21 -12.92 44.58 -14.35
C GLU A 21 -11.44 44.58 -14.79
N PRO A 22 -10.65 43.55 -14.41
CA PRO A 22 -9.27 43.44 -14.90
C PRO A 22 -9.29 43.09 -16.39
N THR A 23 -8.77 44.00 -17.20
CA THR A 23 -8.52 43.82 -18.63
C THR A 23 -7.67 42.60 -18.91
N ARG A 24 -8.22 41.70 -19.71
CA ARG A 24 -7.55 40.46 -20.18
C ARG A 24 -6.36 40.83 -21.05
N PRO A 25 -5.14 40.30 -20.84
CA PRO A 25 -4.02 40.54 -21.72
C PRO A 25 -4.27 39.89 -23.11
N PRO A 26 -3.74 40.46 -24.18
CA PRO A 26 -3.89 39.92 -25.53
C PRO A 26 -3.18 38.58 -25.68
N PRO A 27 -3.61 37.69 -26.60
CA PRO A 27 -3.02 36.38 -26.81
C PRO A 27 -1.58 36.55 -27.35
N VAL A 28 -0.63 35.87 -26.70
CA VAL A 28 0.76 35.77 -27.16
C VAL A 28 0.77 34.86 -28.37
N GLN A 29 1.10 35.42 -29.55
CA GLN A 29 1.43 34.65 -30.74
C GLN A 29 2.74 33.92 -30.52
N GLY A 30 2.69 32.60 -30.54
CA GLY A 30 3.89 31.74 -30.55
C GLY A 30 4.61 31.88 -31.91
N PRO A 31 5.94 31.62 -31.96
CA PRO A 31 6.70 31.68 -33.17
C PRO A 31 6.24 30.63 -34.19
N ASP A 32 6.19 31.05 -35.47
CA ASP A 32 5.86 30.20 -36.62
C ASP A 32 6.77 28.96 -36.70
N PRO A 33 6.23 27.79 -37.07
CA PRO A 33 7.02 26.58 -37.26
C PRO A 33 7.96 26.76 -38.46
N ALA A 34 9.24 26.40 -38.26
CA ALA A 34 10.27 26.41 -39.29
C ALA A 34 9.91 25.48 -40.46
N PRO A 35 10.28 25.84 -41.72
CA PRO A 35 9.95 25.05 -42.89
C PRO A 35 10.72 23.73 -42.90
N ILE A 36 10.01 22.66 -43.25
CA ILE A 36 10.54 21.30 -43.45
C ILE A 36 11.44 21.31 -44.68
N PRO A 37 12.68 20.79 -44.63
CA PRO A 37 13.51 20.69 -45.81
C PRO A 37 13.01 19.57 -46.73
N GLU A 38 12.63 19.95 -47.95
CA GLU A 38 12.38 19.07 -49.08
C GLU A 38 13.75 18.67 -49.67
N LYS A 39 14.11 17.39 -49.49
CA LYS A 39 14.91 16.53 -50.38
C LYS A 39 15.68 15.47 -49.61
N LEU A 40 15.20 14.26 -49.75
CA LEU A 40 16.01 13.05 -49.53
C LEU A 40 16.79 12.75 -50.81
N PRO A 41 18.08 12.43 -50.72
CA PRO A 41 18.84 11.94 -51.87
C PRO A 41 18.67 10.43 -52.04
N GLY A 42 18.37 10.06 -53.27
CA GLY A 42 18.93 8.97 -54.04
C GLY A 42 18.80 7.52 -53.61
N ASP A 43 17.96 6.84 -54.35
CA ASP A 43 18.12 5.50 -54.92
C ASP A 43 18.94 4.45 -54.14
N LEU A 44 18.20 3.51 -53.53
CA LEU A 44 18.70 2.17 -53.23
C LEU A 44 18.31 1.22 -54.38
N PRO A 45 19.24 0.36 -54.87
CA PRO A 45 18.94 -0.60 -55.93
C PRO A 45 17.98 -1.68 -55.49
N GLY A 46 17.10 -2.08 -56.41
CA GLY A 46 16.05 -3.07 -56.23
C GLY A 46 16.57 -4.47 -55.88
N PRO A 47 15.73 -5.33 -55.25
CA PRO A 47 16.13 -6.64 -54.86
C PRO A 47 16.29 -7.57 -56.07
N GLY A 48 17.50 -8.12 -56.21
CA GLY A 48 17.81 -9.19 -57.15
C GLY A 48 17.05 -10.46 -56.79
N GLN A 49 16.55 -11.10 -57.83
CA GLN A 49 15.85 -12.36 -57.78
C GLN A 49 16.74 -13.45 -57.17
N ALA A 50 16.25 -14.09 -56.11
CA ALA A 50 16.84 -15.31 -55.57
C ALA A 50 16.37 -16.53 -56.42
N PRO A 51 17.26 -17.48 -56.71
CA PRO A 51 16.87 -18.69 -57.42
C PRO A 51 16.10 -19.64 -56.52
N THR A 52 14.98 -20.12 -57.05
CA THR A 52 14.17 -21.22 -56.53
C THR A 52 14.90 -22.54 -56.75
N GLU A 53 15.47 -23.13 -55.73
CA GLU A 53 15.77 -24.54 -55.69
C GLU A 53 15.14 -25.15 -54.44
N THR A 54 14.12 -25.99 -54.71
CA THR A 54 13.44 -26.84 -53.70
C THR A 54 14.25 -28.13 -53.59
N PRO A 55 14.76 -28.52 -52.43
CA PRO A 55 15.32 -29.85 -52.24
C PRO A 55 14.19 -30.90 -52.09
N PRO A 56 14.39 -32.13 -52.57
CA PRO A 56 13.41 -33.18 -52.54
C PRO A 56 13.21 -33.73 -51.12
N PRO A 57 12.02 -34.30 -50.79
CA PRO A 57 11.72 -34.82 -49.46
C PRO A 57 12.52 -36.11 -49.18
N MET A 58 13.34 -36.06 -48.12
CA MET A 58 13.96 -37.27 -47.57
C MET A 58 12.90 -38.02 -46.73
N HIS A 59 12.49 -39.17 -47.23
CA HIS A 59 11.79 -40.21 -46.47
C HIS A 59 12.75 -40.83 -45.45
N VAL A 60 12.65 -40.47 -44.20
CA VAL A 60 13.23 -41.23 -43.08
C VAL A 60 12.08 -41.97 -42.41
N GLN A 61 12.00 -43.27 -42.74
CA GLN A 61 11.18 -44.21 -41.98
C GLN A 61 11.86 -44.46 -40.62
N HIS A 62 11.38 -43.82 -39.58
CA HIS A 62 11.64 -44.27 -38.22
C HIS A 62 10.42 -45.00 -37.70
N ALA A 63 10.63 -46.31 -37.48
CA ALA A 63 9.69 -47.18 -36.77
C ALA A 63 9.43 -46.59 -35.36
N VAL A 64 8.25 -46.08 -35.13
CA VAL A 64 7.78 -45.62 -33.83
C VAL A 64 7.21 -46.84 -33.11
N THR A 65 7.96 -47.40 -32.21
CA THR A 65 7.44 -48.28 -31.15
C THR A 65 6.50 -47.46 -30.27
N PRO A 66 5.28 -47.92 -29.97
CA PRO A 66 4.41 -47.17 -29.06
C PRO A 66 4.95 -47.28 -27.64
N VAL A 67 5.59 -46.23 -27.16
CA VAL A 67 5.86 -46.03 -25.73
C VAL A 67 4.51 -45.70 -25.10
N SER A 68 3.99 -46.59 -24.29
CA SER A 68 2.84 -46.39 -23.44
C SER A 68 3.06 -45.12 -22.62
N ARG A 69 2.28 -44.06 -22.88
CA ARG A 69 2.18 -42.91 -21.99
C ARG A 69 1.65 -43.42 -20.64
N PRO A 70 2.29 -43.08 -19.51
CA PRO A 70 1.58 -43.21 -18.26
C PRO A 70 0.39 -42.23 -18.35
N GLU A 71 -0.78 -42.75 -18.09
CA GLU A 71 -1.99 -41.95 -17.84
C GLU A 71 -1.63 -40.96 -16.74
N GLN A 72 -1.48 -39.70 -17.12
CA GLN A 72 -1.52 -38.62 -16.16
C GLN A 72 -2.92 -38.65 -15.58
N GLU A 73 -3.03 -39.21 -14.39
CA GLU A 73 -4.15 -38.91 -13.52
C GLU A 73 -4.26 -37.39 -13.48
N GLU A 74 -5.29 -36.88 -14.14
CA GLU A 74 -5.78 -35.53 -13.91
C GLU A 74 -6.09 -35.45 -12.41
N GLY A 75 -5.10 -34.99 -11.64
CA GLY A 75 -5.30 -34.63 -10.25
C GLY A 75 -6.40 -33.59 -10.24
N SER A 76 -7.59 -34.04 -9.86
CA SER A 76 -8.67 -33.17 -9.44
C SER A 76 -8.07 -32.11 -8.53
N PRO A 77 -8.42 -30.82 -8.70
CA PRO A 77 -7.96 -29.79 -7.77
C PRO A 77 -8.36 -30.26 -6.38
N THR A 78 -7.37 -30.57 -5.57
CA THR A 78 -7.55 -30.89 -4.15
C THR A 78 -8.38 -29.77 -3.59
N VAL A 79 -9.64 -30.06 -3.32
CA VAL A 79 -10.53 -29.21 -2.53
C VAL A 79 -9.75 -28.99 -1.24
N THR A 80 -9.15 -27.81 -1.10
CA THR A 80 -8.49 -27.40 0.12
C THR A 80 -9.57 -27.44 1.19
N GLU A 81 -9.57 -28.47 2.04
CA GLU A 81 -10.46 -28.59 3.17
C GLU A 81 -10.48 -27.24 3.87
N ALA A 82 -11.64 -26.59 3.92
CA ALA A 82 -11.82 -25.30 4.54
C ALA A 82 -11.34 -25.43 6.00
N GLN A 83 -10.16 -24.91 6.27
CA GLN A 83 -9.58 -25.00 7.61
C GLN A 83 -10.53 -24.31 8.59
N PRO A 84 -10.80 -24.90 9.75
CA PRO A 84 -11.64 -24.28 10.77
C PRO A 84 -11.20 -22.86 11.07
N LEU A 85 -12.15 -21.96 11.33
CA LEU A 85 -11.92 -20.53 11.59
C LEU A 85 -10.80 -20.30 12.61
N GLU A 86 -10.70 -21.16 13.62
CA GLU A 86 -9.70 -21.15 14.68
C GLU A 86 -8.27 -21.37 14.19
N ARG A 87 -8.08 -22.05 13.05
CA ARG A 87 -6.75 -22.24 12.45
C ARG A 87 -6.29 -21.05 11.58
N ARG A 88 -7.22 -20.19 11.17
CA ARG A 88 -6.93 -19.00 10.35
C ARG A 88 -6.63 -17.76 11.18
N LEU A 89 -7.38 -17.58 12.31
CA LEU A 89 -7.23 -16.44 13.22
C LEU A 89 -6.61 -16.93 14.53
N ILE A 90 -5.28 -16.95 14.58
CA ILE A 90 -4.51 -17.39 15.73
C ILE A 90 -4.55 -16.34 16.83
N GLY A 91 -4.63 -16.81 18.08
CA GLY A 91 -4.69 -16.00 19.29
C GLY A 91 -5.86 -16.39 20.17
N ASN A 92 -5.67 -16.34 21.48
CA ASN A 92 -6.66 -16.70 22.51
C ASN A 92 -7.04 -15.52 23.41
N SER A 93 -6.60 -14.31 23.05
CA SER A 93 -6.97 -13.11 23.81
C SER A 93 -8.46 -12.84 23.73
N GLU A 94 -9.03 -12.28 24.80
CA GLU A 94 -10.44 -11.92 24.88
C GLU A 94 -10.86 -10.99 23.73
N ALA A 95 -9.95 -10.09 23.34
CA ALA A 95 -10.17 -9.19 22.22
C ALA A 95 -10.34 -9.94 20.89
N MET A 96 -9.53 -10.99 20.63
CA MET A 96 -9.67 -11.83 19.44
C MET A 96 -10.87 -12.75 19.51
N ASP A 97 -11.24 -13.21 20.70
CA ASP A 97 -12.49 -13.98 20.91
C ASP A 97 -13.73 -13.14 20.57
N ALA A 98 -13.74 -11.87 20.95
CA ALA A 98 -14.82 -10.96 20.57
C ALA A 98 -14.92 -10.82 19.03
N VAL A 99 -13.80 -10.72 18.34
CA VAL A 99 -13.75 -10.68 16.86
C VAL A 99 -14.28 -11.99 16.27
N ARG A 100 -13.85 -13.16 16.77
CA ARG A 100 -14.34 -14.47 16.31
C ARG A 100 -15.85 -14.62 16.49
N ARG A 101 -16.37 -14.26 17.66
CA ARG A 101 -17.83 -14.27 17.90
C ARG A 101 -18.59 -13.39 16.92
N MET A 102 -18.05 -12.22 16.59
CA MET A 102 -18.65 -11.32 15.60
C MET A 102 -18.64 -11.94 14.20
N ILE A 103 -17.52 -12.55 13.79
CA ILE A 103 -17.39 -13.23 12.49
C ILE A 103 -18.44 -14.34 12.38
N VAL A 104 -18.54 -15.23 13.38
CA VAL A 104 -19.51 -16.34 13.37
C VAL A 104 -20.94 -15.85 13.23
N ARG A 105 -21.29 -14.74 13.90
CA ARG A 105 -22.64 -14.15 13.83
C ARG A 105 -22.94 -13.49 12.49
N VAL A 106 -21.95 -12.86 11.86
CA VAL A 106 -22.13 -12.02 10.67
C VAL A 106 -21.89 -12.79 9.37
N ALA A 107 -21.04 -13.83 9.41
CA ALA A 107 -20.69 -14.60 8.22
C ALA A 107 -21.90 -15.14 7.44
N PRO A 108 -22.96 -15.73 8.09
CA PRO A 108 -24.12 -16.25 7.36
C PRO A 108 -25.00 -15.18 6.71
N THR A 109 -24.79 -13.89 7.00
CA THR A 109 -25.61 -12.79 6.46
C THR A 109 -25.01 -12.24 5.17
N ASP A 110 -25.85 -11.62 4.33
CA ASP A 110 -25.41 -10.88 3.13
C ASP A 110 -25.08 -9.40 3.44
N SER A 111 -25.04 -9.01 4.72
CA SER A 111 -24.76 -7.65 5.15
C SER A 111 -23.37 -7.21 4.71
N ALA A 112 -23.25 -5.93 4.33
CA ALA A 112 -21.95 -5.29 4.15
C ALA A 112 -21.23 -5.18 5.51
N VAL A 113 -19.93 -5.39 5.51
CA VAL A 113 -19.10 -5.35 6.71
C VAL A 113 -17.94 -4.39 6.49
N LEU A 114 -17.74 -3.49 7.43
CA LEU A 114 -16.57 -2.62 7.49
C LEU A 114 -15.59 -3.16 8.55
N ILE A 115 -14.38 -3.49 8.10
CA ILE A 115 -13.31 -4.04 8.94
C ILE A 115 -12.29 -2.94 9.20
N CYS A 116 -12.18 -2.49 10.45
CA CYS A 116 -11.24 -1.44 10.84
C CYS A 116 -10.10 -2.00 11.69
N GLY A 117 -8.91 -1.49 11.48
CA GLY A 117 -7.73 -1.85 12.29
C GLY A 117 -6.45 -1.41 11.63
N GLU A 118 -5.38 -1.29 12.39
CA GLU A 118 -4.08 -0.86 11.92
C GLU A 118 -3.54 -1.74 10.77
N SER A 119 -2.58 -1.20 10.02
CA SER A 119 -1.92 -1.97 8.96
C SER A 119 -1.23 -3.21 9.55
N GLY A 120 -1.39 -4.36 8.88
CA GLY A 120 -0.76 -5.61 9.30
C GLY A 120 -1.44 -6.36 10.45
N CYS A 121 -2.63 -5.92 10.94
CA CYS A 121 -3.34 -6.59 12.04
C CYS A 121 -4.12 -7.85 11.61
N GLY A 122 -4.30 -8.11 10.29
CA GLY A 122 -4.97 -9.30 9.76
C GLY A 122 -6.38 -9.07 9.21
N LYS A 123 -6.71 -7.86 8.72
CA LYS A 123 -8.04 -7.52 8.16
C LYS A 123 -8.46 -8.45 7.01
N GLU A 124 -7.53 -8.82 6.14
CA GLU A 124 -7.78 -9.73 5.02
C GLU A 124 -8.19 -11.13 5.51
N LEU A 125 -7.52 -11.67 6.54
CA LEU A 125 -7.89 -12.95 7.14
C LEU A 125 -9.30 -12.94 7.76
N VAL A 126 -9.72 -11.81 8.31
CA VAL A 126 -11.11 -11.62 8.79
C VAL A 126 -12.09 -11.66 7.63
N ALA A 127 -11.78 -10.98 6.52
CA ALA A 127 -12.62 -10.99 5.32
C ALA A 127 -12.73 -12.38 4.70
N GLU A 128 -11.61 -13.12 4.58
CA GLU A 128 -11.61 -14.51 4.15
C GLU A 128 -12.44 -15.41 5.07
N SER A 129 -12.36 -15.19 6.39
CA SER A 129 -13.11 -15.95 7.37
C SER A 129 -14.62 -15.67 7.29
N LEU A 130 -15.01 -14.41 7.03
CA LEU A 130 -16.39 -14.02 6.76
C LEU A 130 -16.93 -14.67 5.48
N HIS A 131 -16.12 -14.73 4.43
CA HIS A 131 -16.48 -15.40 3.18
C HIS A 131 -16.65 -16.91 3.39
N ALA A 132 -15.66 -17.57 4.00
CA ALA A 132 -15.66 -19.01 4.23
C ALA A 132 -16.82 -19.49 5.12
N GLY A 133 -17.30 -18.65 6.06
CA GLY A 133 -18.48 -18.93 6.91
C GLY A 133 -19.81 -18.49 6.30
N SER A 134 -19.84 -18.02 5.04
CA SER A 134 -21.04 -17.47 4.41
C SER A 134 -21.74 -18.50 3.50
N ALA A 135 -22.99 -18.18 3.10
CA ALA A 135 -23.69 -18.93 2.06
C ALA A 135 -23.04 -18.82 0.66
N ARG A 136 -21.98 -17.99 0.53
CA ARG A 136 -21.23 -17.76 -0.70
C ARG A 136 -19.83 -18.38 -0.66
N ALA A 137 -19.56 -19.27 0.30
CA ALA A 137 -18.23 -19.88 0.51
C ALA A 137 -17.69 -20.60 -0.74
N ASP A 138 -18.57 -21.18 -1.54
CA ASP A 138 -18.23 -21.84 -2.80
C ASP A 138 -18.08 -20.87 -4.00
N GLY A 139 -18.45 -19.60 -3.80
CA GLY A 139 -18.33 -18.56 -4.81
C GLY A 139 -16.95 -17.90 -4.86
N PRO A 140 -16.70 -17.00 -5.81
CA PRO A 140 -15.42 -16.31 -5.90
C PRO A 140 -15.22 -15.35 -4.71
N PHE A 141 -14.00 -15.36 -4.13
CA PHE A 141 -13.51 -14.33 -3.24
C PHE A 141 -12.51 -13.47 -4.02
N VAL A 142 -12.88 -12.21 -4.27
CA VAL A 142 -12.03 -11.26 -4.99
C VAL A 142 -11.62 -10.15 -4.04
N ALA A 143 -10.33 -9.97 -3.84
CA ALA A 143 -9.78 -8.88 -3.05
C ALA A 143 -9.08 -7.86 -3.96
N ILE A 144 -9.30 -6.58 -3.68
CA ILE A 144 -8.63 -5.47 -4.37
C ILE A 144 -8.15 -4.46 -3.34
N ASN A 145 -6.88 -4.07 -3.42
CA ASN A 145 -6.33 -3.00 -2.59
C ASN A 145 -6.44 -1.67 -3.32
N CYS A 146 -7.33 -0.79 -2.84
CA CYS A 146 -7.62 0.50 -3.47
C CYS A 146 -6.44 1.48 -3.39
N GLY A 147 -5.59 1.36 -2.38
CA GLY A 147 -4.40 2.21 -2.21
C GLY A 147 -3.22 1.81 -3.10
N ALA A 148 -3.20 0.55 -3.59
CA ALA A 148 -2.12 0.05 -4.44
C ALA A 148 -2.33 0.36 -5.93
N ILE A 149 -3.54 0.77 -6.34
CA ILE A 149 -3.89 1.03 -7.74
C ILE A 149 -3.79 2.53 -8.02
N PRO A 150 -3.10 2.93 -9.10
CA PRO A 150 -3.11 4.33 -9.53
C PRO A 150 -4.54 4.87 -9.71
N PRO A 151 -4.85 6.11 -9.29
CA PRO A 151 -6.19 6.70 -9.42
C PRO A 151 -6.76 6.66 -10.83
N THR A 152 -5.92 6.69 -11.85
CA THR A 152 -6.32 6.63 -13.27
C THR A 152 -6.76 5.23 -13.73
N LEU A 153 -6.40 4.17 -13.00
CA LEU A 153 -6.71 2.79 -13.36
C LEU A 153 -7.77 2.16 -12.45
N ILE A 154 -8.04 2.75 -11.29
CA ILE A 154 -8.96 2.18 -10.31
C ILE A 154 -10.38 2.01 -10.87
N GLU A 155 -10.82 2.92 -11.73
CA GLU A 155 -12.10 2.84 -12.41
C GLU A 155 -12.20 1.61 -13.32
N ALA A 156 -11.16 1.40 -14.15
CA ALA A 156 -11.08 0.28 -15.06
C ALA A 156 -11.00 -1.08 -14.34
N GLU A 157 -10.30 -1.13 -13.20
CA GLU A 157 -10.20 -2.33 -12.37
C GLU A 157 -11.52 -2.64 -11.64
N LEU A 158 -12.17 -1.64 -11.07
CA LEU A 158 -13.43 -1.83 -10.35
C LEU A 158 -14.59 -2.22 -11.26
N PHE A 159 -14.80 -1.47 -12.33
CA PHE A 159 -16.01 -1.56 -13.16
C PHE A 159 -15.78 -2.23 -14.51
N GLY A 160 -14.51 -2.43 -14.93
CA GLY A 160 -14.19 -2.97 -16.24
C GLY A 160 -14.26 -1.90 -17.36
N TYR A 161 -13.89 -2.29 -18.57
CA TYR A 161 -13.89 -1.40 -19.72
C TYR A 161 -14.17 -2.16 -21.03
N GLU A 162 -14.73 -1.44 -21.99
CA GLU A 162 -14.92 -1.92 -23.35
C GLU A 162 -13.69 -1.62 -24.23
N LYS A 163 -13.52 -2.43 -25.26
CA LYS A 163 -12.47 -2.21 -26.26
C LYS A 163 -12.64 -0.81 -26.88
N GLY A 164 -11.54 -0.03 -26.89
CA GLY A 164 -11.51 1.33 -27.48
C GLY A 164 -12.00 2.43 -26.55
N SER A 165 -12.33 2.16 -25.30
CA SER A 165 -12.80 3.16 -24.33
C SER A 165 -11.76 4.21 -23.93
N PHE A 166 -10.48 3.86 -24.02
CA PHE A 166 -9.33 4.77 -23.81
C PHE A 166 -8.10 4.30 -24.61
N THR A 167 -7.07 5.14 -24.69
CA THR A 167 -5.81 4.79 -25.33
C THR A 167 -5.14 3.61 -24.61
N GLY A 168 -5.04 2.45 -25.27
CA GLY A 168 -4.54 1.21 -24.67
C GLY A 168 -5.60 0.13 -24.41
N ALA A 169 -6.89 0.45 -24.50
CA ALA A 169 -7.98 -0.51 -24.38
C ALA A 169 -8.10 -1.40 -25.62
N SER A 170 -7.15 -2.30 -25.83
CA SER A 170 -7.09 -3.19 -27.01
C SER A 170 -8.14 -4.31 -26.98
N ARG A 171 -8.66 -4.66 -25.82
CA ARG A 171 -9.67 -5.69 -25.55
C ARG A 171 -10.64 -5.26 -24.48
N THR A 172 -11.81 -5.89 -24.42
CA THR A 172 -12.77 -5.75 -23.31
C THR A 172 -12.20 -6.41 -22.05
N HIS A 173 -12.39 -5.80 -20.88
CA HIS A 173 -11.93 -6.30 -19.58
C HIS A 173 -13.08 -6.28 -18.55
N ALA A 174 -13.29 -7.41 -17.90
CA ALA A 174 -14.28 -7.55 -16.83
C ALA A 174 -13.73 -7.00 -15.51
N GLY A 175 -14.43 -6.05 -14.88
CA GLY A 175 -14.05 -5.47 -13.59
C GLY A 175 -14.19 -6.45 -12.42
N VAL A 176 -13.71 -6.03 -11.23
CA VAL A 176 -13.77 -6.88 -10.02
C VAL A 176 -15.21 -7.20 -9.61
N PHE A 177 -16.18 -6.31 -9.86
CA PHE A 177 -17.60 -6.59 -9.58
C PHE A 177 -18.16 -7.72 -10.42
N GLU A 178 -17.77 -7.79 -11.69
CA GLU A 178 -18.16 -8.88 -12.56
C GLU A 178 -17.47 -10.20 -12.17
N ARG A 179 -16.17 -10.12 -11.83
CA ARG A 179 -15.37 -11.29 -11.39
C ARG A 179 -15.84 -11.84 -10.03
N ALA A 180 -16.34 -10.98 -9.15
CA ALA A 180 -16.87 -11.36 -7.84
C ALA A 180 -18.34 -11.76 -7.87
N ASN A 181 -18.97 -11.85 -9.05
CA ASN A 181 -20.39 -12.15 -9.15
C ASN A 181 -20.76 -13.49 -8.51
N ASN A 182 -21.85 -13.53 -7.74
CA ASN A 182 -22.28 -14.61 -6.86
C ASN A 182 -21.32 -14.99 -5.74
N GLY A 183 -20.33 -14.14 -5.46
CA GLY A 183 -19.32 -14.32 -4.42
C GLY A 183 -19.21 -13.12 -3.49
N THR A 184 -17.96 -12.86 -3.07
CA THR A 184 -17.61 -11.79 -2.14
C THR A 184 -16.49 -10.93 -2.70
N LEU A 185 -16.64 -9.61 -2.60
CA LEU A 185 -15.62 -8.61 -2.96
C LEU A 185 -15.09 -7.96 -1.69
N LEU A 186 -13.76 -8.01 -1.48
CA LEU A 186 -13.07 -7.24 -0.47
C LEU A 186 -12.46 -5.99 -1.10
N LEU A 187 -12.86 -4.82 -0.60
CA LEU A 187 -12.26 -3.52 -0.90
C LEU A 187 -11.28 -3.18 0.24
N ASP A 188 -10.01 -3.52 0.09
CA ASP A 188 -8.98 -3.17 1.10
C ASP A 188 -8.49 -1.74 0.91
N GLU A 189 -8.20 -1.06 2.02
CA GLU A 189 -7.82 0.36 2.06
C GLU A 189 -8.80 1.27 1.29
N PHE A 190 -10.11 0.99 1.41
CA PHE A 190 -11.14 1.65 0.61
C PHE A 190 -11.21 3.18 0.83
N THR A 191 -10.73 3.69 1.97
CA THR A 191 -10.62 5.12 2.25
C THR A 191 -9.56 5.85 1.41
N GLU A 192 -8.68 5.10 0.71
CA GLU A 192 -7.74 5.65 -0.26
C GLU A 192 -8.37 5.84 -1.67
N MET A 193 -9.61 5.36 -1.85
CA MET A 193 -10.33 5.50 -3.12
C MET A 193 -10.73 6.97 -3.36
N PRO A 194 -10.52 7.51 -4.58
CA PRO A 194 -10.98 8.86 -4.92
C PRO A 194 -12.50 9.04 -4.69
N LEU A 195 -12.92 10.22 -4.24
CA LEU A 195 -14.32 10.52 -3.91
C LEU A 195 -15.29 10.28 -5.07
N GLU A 196 -14.85 10.52 -6.31
CA GLU A 196 -15.65 10.23 -7.51
C GLU A 196 -15.92 8.74 -7.66
N MET A 197 -14.94 7.90 -7.35
CA MET A 197 -15.08 6.45 -7.40
C MET A 197 -15.96 5.93 -6.27
N GLN A 198 -15.91 6.57 -5.10
CA GLN A 198 -16.82 6.27 -4.00
C GLN A 198 -18.29 6.54 -4.41
N ALA A 199 -18.58 7.63 -5.12
CA ALA A 199 -19.92 7.91 -5.62
C ALA A 199 -20.42 6.86 -6.63
N ARG A 200 -19.54 6.38 -7.51
CA ARG A 200 -19.86 5.30 -8.46
C ARG A 200 -20.07 3.96 -7.74
N LEU A 201 -19.22 3.67 -6.76
CA LEU A 201 -19.35 2.48 -5.91
C LEU A 201 -20.71 2.48 -5.19
N LEU A 202 -21.13 3.61 -4.60
CA LEU A 202 -22.43 3.75 -3.96
C LEU A 202 -23.56 3.36 -4.91
N ARG A 203 -23.52 3.88 -6.16
CA ARG A 203 -24.51 3.53 -7.16
C ARG A 203 -24.58 2.02 -7.41
N VAL A 204 -23.42 1.34 -7.53
CA VAL A 204 -23.39 -0.13 -7.73
C VAL A 204 -23.96 -0.87 -6.51
N LEU A 205 -23.65 -0.41 -5.28
CA LEU A 205 -24.18 -1.00 -4.04
C LEU A 205 -25.71 -0.87 -3.93
N GLU A 206 -26.29 0.19 -4.48
CA GLU A 206 -27.74 0.45 -4.49
C GLU A 206 -28.47 -0.30 -5.59
N THR A 207 -27.98 -0.17 -6.82
CA THR A 207 -28.66 -0.71 -8.01
C THR A 207 -28.37 -2.18 -8.28
N LYS A 208 -27.30 -2.73 -7.70
CA LYS A 208 -26.77 -4.07 -8.02
C LYS A 208 -26.46 -4.21 -9.51
N ARG A 209 -26.01 -3.13 -10.15
CA ARG A 209 -25.63 -3.09 -11.54
C ARG A 209 -24.32 -2.37 -11.73
N VAL A 210 -23.49 -2.89 -12.59
CA VAL A 210 -22.20 -2.29 -12.98
C VAL A 210 -22.25 -1.87 -14.45
N ARG A 211 -21.61 -0.76 -14.77
CA ARG A 211 -21.44 -0.29 -16.14
C ARG A 211 -19.96 -0.13 -16.44
N ARG A 212 -19.47 -0.83 -17.47
CA ARG A 212 -18.07 -0.73 -17.91
C ARG A 212 -17.77 0.67 -18.45
N VAL A 213 -16.52 1.08 -18.35
CA VAL A 213 -16.06 2.33 -18.97
C VAL A 213 -16.23 2.22 -20.49
N GLY A 214 -16.90 3.22 -21.08
CA GLY A 214 -17.23 3.22 -22.51
C GLY A 214 -18.44 2.39 -22.91
N ALA A 215 -19.13 1.71 -21.99
CA ALA A 215 -20.36 0.98 -22.27
C ALA A 215 -21.61 1.80 -21.95
N GLU A 216 -22.70 1.54 -22.68
CA GLU A 216 -24.04 2.06 -22.35
C GLU A 216 -24.85 1.04 -21.51
N VAL A 217 -24.53 -0.24 -21.64
CA VAL A 217 -25.27 -1.35 -21.03
C VAL A 217 -24.86 -1.53 -19.56
N GLU A 218 -25.85 -1.68 -18.69
CA GLU A 218 -25.65 -2.05 -17.28
C GLU A 218 -25.75 -3.57 -17.11
N ILE A 219 -24.76 -4.17 -16.44
CA ILE A 219 -24.67 -5.60 -16.19
C ILE A 219 -25.12 -5.86 -14.74
N PRO A 220 -26.12 -6.72 -14.49
CA PRO A 220 -26.53 -7.06 -13.13
C PRO A 220 -25.45 -7.87 -12.43
N VAL A 221 -25.19 -7.55 -11.16
CA VAL A 221 -24.21 -8.22 -10.30
C VAL A 221 -24.79 -8.55 -8.94
N ASN A 222 -24.48 -9.73 -8.42
CA ASN A 222 -24.89 -10.18 -7.09
C ASN A 222 -23.63 -10.43 -6.24
N VAL A 223 -23.13 -9.39 -5.59
CA VAL A 223 -21.86 -9.41 -4.86
C VAL A 223 -22.09 -9.01 -3.41
N ARG A 224 -21.56 -9.81 -2.46
CA ARG A 224 -21.43 -9.39 -1.07
C ARG A 224 -20.16 -8.51 -0.96
N VAL A 225 -20.30 -7.29 -0.41
CA VAL A 225 -19.16 -6.37 -0.31
C VAL A 225 -18.69 -6.31 1.14
N LEU A 226 -17.39 -6.53 1.32
CA LEU A 226 -16.63 -6.28 2.54
C LEU A 226 -15.67 -5.13 2.26
N ALA A 227 -15.54 -4.20 3.20
CA ALA A 227 -14.59 -3.09 3.09
C ALA A 227 -13.61 -3.13 4.27
N ALA A 228 -12.35 -2.81 4.02
CA ALA A 228 -11.33 -2.73 5.06
C ALA A 228 -10.62 -1.39 5.02
N THR A 229 -10.23 -0.86 6.19
CA THR A 229 -9.50 0.39 6.31
C THR A 229 -8.56 0.37 7.52
N ASN A 230 -7.44 1.08 7.39
CA ASN A 230 -6.51 1.35 8.49
C ASN A 230 -6.75 2.71 9.15
N ARG A 231 -7.64 3.54 8.60
CA ARG A 231 -8.03 4.86 9.15
C ARG A 231 -9.27 4.72 10.03
N CYS A 232 -9.44 5.65 10.98
CA CYS A 232 -10.71 5.81 11.66
C CYS A 232 -11.76 6.33 10.66
N PRO A 233 -12.87 5.60 10.41
CA PRO A 233 -13.83 6.01 9.38
C PRO A 233 -14.50 7.34 9.67
N VAL A 234 -14.75 7.65 10.95
CA VAL A 234 -15.36 8.92 11.37
C VAL A 234 -14.42 10.08 11.05
N GLU A 235 -13.15 9.98 11.44
CA GLU A 235 -12.13 10.98 11.11
C GLU A 235 -11.94 11.13 9.60
N ALA A 236 -12.06 10.03 8.84
CA ALA A 236 -11.95 10.08 7.39
C ALA A 236 -13.12 10.83 6.74
N VAL A 237 -14.33 10.73 7.31
CA VAL A 237 -15.50 11.53 6.88
C VAL A 237 -15.28 13.00 7.20
N GLU A 238 -14.88 13.32 8.43
CA GLU A 238 -14.61 14.69 8.87
C GLU A 238 -13.51 15.37 8.04
N ALA A 239 -12.48 14.61 7.68
CA ALA A 239 -11.38 15.08 6.84
C ALA A 239 -11.73 15.15 5.33
N GLY A 240 -12.93 14.74 4.93
CA GLY A 240 -13.35 14.73 3.54
C GLY A 240 -12.68 13.66 2.66
N HIS A 241 -12.06 12.65 3.24
CA HIS A 241 -11.51 11.50 2.51
C HIS A 241 -12.53 10.41 2.25
N LEU A 242 -13.61 10.38 3.03
CA LEU A 242 -14.68 9.40 2.92
C LEU A 242 -16.02 10.14 2.86
N ARG A 243 -16.86 9.77 1.88
CA ARG A 243 -18.23 10.28 1.79
C ARG A 243 -19.08 9.65 2.91
N GLU A 244 -19.93 10.46 3.51
CA GLU A 244 -20.82 10.02 4.59
C GLU A 244 -21.84 8.98 4.10
N ASP A 245 -22.39 9.15 2.89
CA ASP A 245 -23.37 8.25 2.31
C ASP A 245 -22.82 6.83 2.09
N ILE A 246 -21.59 6.70 1.59
CA ILE A 246 -20.96 5.39 1.40
C ILE A 246 -20.53 4.76 2.73
N TYR A 247 -20.12 5.57 3.71
CA TYR A 247 -19.84 5.08 5.05
C TYR A 247 -21.04 4.35 5.65
N TYR A 248 -22.21 4.98 5.67
CA TYR A 248 -23.43 4.33 6.19
C TYR A 248 -23.86 3.11 5.38
N ARG A 249 -23.56 3.08 4.09
CA ARG A 249 -23.90 1.93 3.25
C ARG A 249 -22.99 0.73 3.49
N LEU A 250 -21.71 0.94 3.81
CA LEU A 250 -20.73 -0.11 4.06
C LEU A 250 -20.64 -0.50 5.54
N ALA A 251 -20.87 0.41 6.46
CA ALA A 251 -20.77 0.20 7.90
C ALA A 251 -22.05 -0.37 8.54
N VAL A 252 -22.76 -1.26 7.84
CA VAL A 252 -23.92 -1.96 8.41
C VAL A 252 -23.50 -2.79 9.62
N VAL A 253 -22.33 -3.44 9.51
CA VAL A 253 -21.65 -4.11 10.63
C VAL A 253 -20.21 -3.60 10.66
N LEU A 254 -19.77 -3.18 11.85
CA LEU A 254 -18.39 -2.75 12.08
C LEU A 254 -17.63 -3.80 12.89
N ILE A 255 -16.54 -4.32 12.33
CA ILE A 255 -15.61 -5.20 13.03
C ILE A 255 -14.31 -4.45 13.25
N ARG A 256 -13.92 -4.26 14.51
CA ARG A 256 -12.64 -3.62 14.88
C ARG A 256 -11.64 -4.69 15.28
N LEU A 257 -10.51 -4.74 14.56
CA LEU A 257 -9.39 -5.59 14.93
C LEU A 257 -8.48 -4.83 15.91
N PRO A 258 -8.21 -5.41 17.08
CA PRO A 258 -7.24 -4.83 17.99
C PRO A 258 -5.84 -4.86 17.40
N PRO A 259 -4.99 -3.85 17.64
CA PRO A 259 -3.59 -3.92 17.32
C PRO A 259 -2.89 -5.00 18.16
N LEU A 260 -1.74 -5.49 17.67
CA LEU A 260 -1.07 -6.64 18.29
C LEU A 260 -0.66 -6.38 19.75
N ARG A 261 -0.27 -5.15 20.10
CA ARG A 261 0.04 -4.74 21.49
C ARG A 261 -1.13 -4.88 22.47
N GLU A 262 -2.37 -4.92 22.00
CA GLU A 262 -3.58 -5.11 22.82
C GLU A 262 -4.01 -6.58 22.91
N ARG A 263 -3.26 -7.51 22.29
CA ARG A 263 -3.58 -8.94 22.28
C ARG A 263 -2.76 -9.76 23.30
N GLY A 264 -1.89 -9.13 24.07
CA GLY A 264 -1.15 -9.75 25.17
C GLY A 264 -0.39 -11.04 24.76
N GLU A 265 -0.79 -12.18 25.30
CA GLU A 265 -0.14 -13.48 25.07
C GLU A 265 -0.21 -13.98 23.61
N ASP A 266 -1.09 -13.43 22.78
CA ASP A 266 -1.19 -13.79 21.37
C ASP A 266 0.10 -13.48 20.60
N ILE A 267 0.92 -12.52 21.06
CA ILE A 267 2.18 -12.14 20.43
C ILE A 267 3.12 -13.37 20.36
N VAL A 268 3.32 -14.02 21.50
CA VAL A 268 4.21 -15.19 21.58
C VAL A 268 3.59 -16.38 20.84
N ALA A 269 2.27 -16.60 20.97
CA ALA A 269 1.56 -17.66 20.27
C ALA A 269 1.67 -17.52 18.73
N LEU A 270 1.55 -16.31 18.21
CA LEU A 270 1.75 -16.01 16.79
C LEU A 270 3.20 -16.22 16.35
N ALA A 271 4.17 -15.79 17.16
CA ALA A 271 5.59 -16.02 16.87
C ALA A 271 5.91 -17.52 16.80
N ASP A 272 5.44 -18.30 17.78
CA ASP A 272 5.60 -19.76 17.80
C ASP A 272 4.95 -20.44 16.58
N TYR A 273 3.78 -19.98 16.19
CA TYR A 273 3.11 -20.48 14.99
C TYR A 273 3.95 -20.21 13.72
N PHE A 274 4.48 -18.99 13.54
CA PHE A 274 5.32 -18.67 12.39
C PHE A 274 6.59 -19.46 12.39
N LEU A 275 7.24 -19.62 13.55
CA LEU A 275 8.43 -20.43 13.67
C LEU A 275 8.16 -21.91 13.37
N ALA A 276 7.05 -22.47 13.86
CA ALA A 276 6.65 -23.84 13.57
C ALA A 276 6.36 -24.05 12.07
N ASP A 277 5.77 -23.06 11.40
CA ASP A 277 5.53 -23.10 9.95
C ASP A 277 6.84 -23.07 9.16
N LEU A 278 7.81 -22.22 9.54
CA LEU A 278 9.14 -22.16 8.95
C LEU A 278 9.92 -23.45 9.16
N ASN A 279 9.91 -24.01 10.37
CA ASN A 279 10.54 -25.29 10.67
C ASN A 279 9.97 -26.42 9.81
N ARG A 280 8.66 -26.48 9.61
CA ARG A 280 7.99 -27.48 8.78
C ARG A 280 8.39 -27.38 7.31
N ARG A 281 8.55 -26.16 6.79
CA ARG A 281 8.95 -25.93 5.39
C ARG A 281 10.41 -26.26 5.12
N GLN A 282 11.30 -26.06 6.08
CA GLN A 282 12.74 -26.23 5.90
C GLN A 282 13.30 -27.60 6.36
N GLY A 283 12.56 -28.36 7.15
CA GLY A 283 12.66 -29.83 7.31
C GLY A 283 13.91 -30.45 7.95
N GLN A 284 15.01 -29.75 8.19
CA GLN A 284 16.26 -30.43 8.58
C GLN A 284 16.72 -30.19 10.01
N HIS A 285 16.55 -29.02 10.59
CA HIS A 285 16.94 -28.70 11.96
C HIS A 285 15.93 -27.73 12.58
N PRO A 286 14.99 -28.20 13.44
CA PRO A 286 14.00 -27.34 14.04
C PRO A 286 14.67 -26.32 14.97
N LYS A 287 14.44 -25.05 14.66
CA LYS A 287 14.91 -23.91 15.44
C LYS A 287 13.94 -23.57 16.55
N ARG A 288 14.41 -22.93 17.62
CA ARG A 288 13.59 -22.51 18.78
C ARG A 288 13.95 -21.10 19.20
N PHE A 289 13.01 -20.41 19.85
CA PHE A 289 13.31 -19.14 20.51
C PHE A 289 14.07 -19.36 21.82
N SER A 290 15.01 -18.46 22.14
CA SER A 290 15.52 -18.33 23.51
C SER A 290 14.44 -17.72 24.42
N ASP A 291 14.59 -17.91 25.75
CA ASP A 291 13.68 -17.29 26.71
C ASP A 291 13.77 -15.75 26.67
N ALA A 292 14.97 -15.22 26.52
CA ALA A 292 15.22 -13.79 26.34
C ALA A 292 14.50 -13.22 25.09
N MET A 293 14.52 -13.98 23.99
CA MET A 293 13.79 -13.58 22.78
C MET A 293 12.27 -13.56 22.99
N ARG A 294 11.70 -14.55 23.70
CA ARG A 294 10.27 -14.58 24.03
C ARG A 294 9.84 -13.38 24.87
N GLU A 295 10.64 -13.01 25.88
CA GLU A 295 10.38 -11.84 26.71
C GLU A 295 10.41 -10.54 25.87
N ARG A 296 11.39 -10.40 25.00
CA ARG A 296 11.49 -9.24 24.11
C ARG A 296 10.32 -9.16 23.12
N LEU A 297 9.91 -10.29 22.53
CA LEU A 297 8.73 -10.35 21.65
C LEU A 297 7.48 -9.84 22.36
N ALA A 298 7.27 -10.26 23.62
CA ALA A 298 6.12 -9.88 24.43
C ALA A 298 6.12 -8.39 24.83
N GLN A 299 7.29 -7.77 25.00
CA GLN A 299 7.46 -6.39 25.46
C GLN A 299 7.43 -5.35 24.32
N TYR A 300 7.56 -5.79 23.08
CA TYR A 300 7.63 -4.84 21.95
C TYR A 300 6.25 -4.44 21.47
N ASP A 301 6.07 -3.15 21.09
CA ASP A 301 4.77 -2.56 20.74
C ASP A 301 4.21 -2.97 19.36
N TRP A 302 5.03 -3.55 18.51
CA TRP A 302 4.67 -4.03 17.17
C TRP A 302 3.90 -3.01 16.33
N PRO A 303 4.45 -1.83 16.00
CA PRO A 303 3.75 -0.81 15.22
C PRO A 303 3.31 -1.29 13.83
N GLY A 304 3.99 -2.30 13.26
CA GLY A 304 3.58 -2.99 12.03
C GLY A 304 2.77 -4.26 12.27
N ASN A 305 2.31 -4.47 13.52
CA ASN A 305 1.44 -5.57 13.93
C ASN A 305 1.96 -6.96 13.51
N VAL A 306 1.08 -7.86 13.13
CA VAL A 306 1.38 -9.25 12.77
C VAL A 306 2.32 -9.34 11.55
N ARG A 307 2.22 -8.38 10.62
CA ARG A 307 3.14 -8.34 9.47
C ARG A 307 4.58 -8.09 9.90
N GLN A 308 4.80 -7.18 10.84
CA GLN A 308 6.13 -6.91 11.39
C GLN A 308 6.64 -8.09 12.22
N LEU A 309 5.79 -8.68 13.07
CA LEU A 309 6.13 -9.85 13.86
C LEU A 309 6.59 -11.01 12.96
N ARG A 310 5.82 -11.34 11.92
CA ARG A 310 6.16 -12.38 10.96
C ARG A 310 7.52 -12.12 10.30
N ASN A 311 7.74 -10.90 9.80
CA ASN A 311 9.03 -10.52 9.18
C ASN A 311 10.20 -10.61 10.18
N ALA A 312 9.97 -10.29 11.46
CA ALA A 312 10.99 -10.41 12.50
C ALA A 312 11.36 -11.87 12.76
N VAL A 313 10.35 -12.75 12.85
CA VAL A 313 10.58 -14.21 13.01
C VAL A 313 11.28 -14.80 11.78
N GLU A 314 10.86 -14.46 10.57
CA GLU A 314 11.51 -14.91 9.32
C GLU A 314 12.98 -14.45 9.26
N ARG A 315 13.26 -13.21 9.63
CA ARG A 315 14.63 -12.68 9.68
C ARG A 315 15.47 -13.43 10.70
N ALA A 316 14.97 -13.59 11.93
CA ALA A 316 15.68 -14.33 12.98
C ALA A 316 15.93 -15.78 12.54
N PHE A 317 14.96 -16.40 11.89
CA PHE A 317 15.10 -17.76 11.37
C PHE A 317 16.23 -17.89 10.34
N VAL A 318 16.42 -16.89 9.47
CA VAL A 318 17.49 -16.90 8.46
C VAL A 318 18.87 -16.65 9.09
N LEU A 319 18.94 -15.78 10.11
CA LEU A 319 20.21 -15.29 10.67
C LEU A 319 20.78 -16.19 11.78
N CYS A 320 19.96 -16.99 12.44
CA CYS A 320 20.38 -17.87 13.54
C CYS A 320 20.41 -19.33 13.10
N ASP A 321 21.30 -20.15 13.68
CA ASP A 321 21.45 -21.58 13.33
C ASP A 321 20.42 -22.46 14.05
N GLU A 322 20.45 -22.58 15.36
CA GLU A 322 19.57 -23.47 16.14
C GLU A 322 18.64 -22.71 17.10
N VAL A 323 19.14 -21.64 17.71
CA VAL A 323 18.43 -20.85 18.70
C VAL A 323 18.26 -19.44 18.15
N LEU A 324 17.01 -19.00 18.03
CA LEU A 324 16.67 -17.64 17.65
C LEU A 324 16.87 -16.74 18.88
N ASP A 325 18.01 -16.09 18.92
CA ASP A 325 18.39 -15.09 19.91
C ASP A 325 18.87 -13.87 19.14
N VAL A 326 18.07 -12.84 19.08
CA VAL A 326 18.38 -11.69 18.25
C VAL A 326 18.74 -10.53 19.14
N ASP A 327 20.02 -10.16 19.11
CA ASP A 327 20.52 -8.88 19.63
C ASP A 327 20.06 -7.67 18.79
N HIS A 328 19.27 -7.91 17.74
CA HIS A 328 18.93 -6.89 16.77
C HIS A 328 17.51 -6.34 17.00
N ASP A 329 17.40 -5.06 16.84
CA ASP A 329 16.15 -4.28 16.77
C ASP A 329 15.14 -4.99 15.86
N PHE A 330 13.89 -5.18 16.30
CA PHE A 330 12.78 -5.76 15.48
C PHE A 330 12.43 -4.90 14.25
N GLY A 331 13.35 -4.01 13.86
CA GLY A 331 13.22 -3.04 12.78
C GLY A 331 12.56 -1.78 13.32
N ALA A 332 13.35 -0.73 13.51
CA ALA A 332 12.82 0.59 13.70
C ALA A 332 11.86 0.87 12.54
N ALA A 333 10.58 1.03 12.86
CA ALA A 333 9.65 1.61 11.90
C ALA A 333 10.27 2.93 11.44
N PRO A 334 10.22 3.29 10.13
CA PRO A 334 10.62 4.60 9.70
C PRO A 334 9.89 5.59 10.59
N ALA A 335 10.65 6.39 11.35
CA ALA A 335 10.11 7.33 12.31
C ALA A 335 9.10 8.22 11.57
N ARG A 336 7.80 7.94 11.78
CA ARG A 336 6.75 8.89 11.46
C ARG A 336 7.06 10.10 12.30
N THR A 337 7.45 11.18 11.65
CA THR A 337 7.52 12.50 12.23
C THR A 337 6.15 12.86 12.79
N ALA A 338 5.90 12.48 14.05
CA ALA A 338 4.82 13.07 14.83
C ALA A 338 5.28 14.49 15.17
N ALA A 339 4.79 15.46 14.44
CA ALA A 339 4.70 16.82 14.92
C ALA A 339 3.77 16.78 16.14
N ASN A 340 4.31 16.97 17.30
CA ASN A 340 3.91 17.74 18.47
C ASN A 340 4.29 17.08 19.80
N GLY A 341 5.13 17.77 20.54
CA GLY A 341 4.97 18.02 21.99
C GLY A 341 5.62 17.04 22.95
N ALA A 342 6.63 17.57 23.64
CA ALA A 342 7.08 17.25 24.99
C ALA A 342 8.01 16.04 25.21
N GLY A 343 9.30 16.36 25.41
CA GLY A 343 10.18 15.97 26.51
C GLY A 343 10.24 14.49 26.93
N GLY A 344 11.09 13.71 26.25
CA GLY A 344 11.59 12.45 26.77
C GLY A 344 12.90 12.13 26.07
N ALA A 345 14.00 12.12 26.82
CA ALA A 345 15.33 11.82 26.34
C ALA A 345 15.36 10.40 25.72
N ARG A 346 15.36 10.33 24.40
CA ARG A 346 15.64 9.08 23.67
C ARG A 346 17.14 8.91 23.64
N HIS A 347 17.63 7.77 24.13
CA HIS A 347 18.98 7.32 23.83
C HIS A 347 19.13 7.25 22.31
N ALA A 348 19.82 8.24 21.76
CA ALA A 348 20.26 8.20 20.38
C ALA A 348 21.28 7.06 20.24
N ASP A 349 21.07 6.19 19.26
CA ASP A 349 22.07 5.23 18.83
C ASP A 349 23.34 6.01 18.49
N PRO A 350 24.50 5.72 19.13
CA PRO A 350 25.73 6.51 18.96
C PRO A 350 26.29 6.48 17.53
N LEU A 351 25.67 5.73 16.61
CA LEU A 351 26.09 5.55 15.22
C LEU A 351 25.13 6.17 14.19
N SER A 352 24.07 6.86 14.61
CA SER A 352 23.10 7.48 13.68
C SER A 352 23.06 8.99 13.81
N ILE A 353 22.98 9.69 12.67
CA ILE A 353 22.80 11.15 12.58
C ILE A 353 21.42 11.42 12.02
N THR A 354 20.59 12.16 12.77
CA THR A 354 19.26 12.58 12.29
C THR A 354 19.34 14.03 11.85
N LEU A 355 18.99 14.30 10.60
CA LEU A 355 18.98 15.64 10.01
C LEU A 355 17.52 16.03 9.66
N PRO A 356 17.09 17.28 9.93
CA PRO A 356 15.75 17.74 9.55
C PRO A 356 15.64 17.89 8.03
N ILE A 357 14.46 17.52 7.47
CA ILE A 357 14.16 17.72 6.05
C ILE A 357 14.11 19.24 5.79
N GLY A 358 14.83 19.68 4.75
CA GLY A 358 14.99 21.11 4.42
C GLY A 358 16.33 21.70 4.86
N SER A 359 17.21 20.90 5.51
CA SER A 359 18.59 21.30 5.77
C SER A 359 19.35 21.52 4.45
N SER A 360 20.21 22.54 4.41
CA SER A 360 21.06 22.75 3.23
C SER A 360 22.07 21.62 3.04
N LEU A 361 22.52 21.36 1.82
CA LEU A 361 23.53 20.34 1.54
C LEU A 361 24.83 20.62 2.30
N ASP A 362 25.20 21.89 2.49
CA ASP A 362 26.38 22.29 3.24
C ASP A 362 26.26 21.96 4.74
N ASP A 363 25.07 22.12 5.33
CA ASP A 363 24.81 21.77 6.73
C ASP A 363 24.81 20.24 6.92
N ILE A 364 24.24 19.52 5.99
CA ILE A 364 24.25 18.04 5.97
C ILE A 364 25.68 17.53 5.90
N GLU A 365 26.45 18.01 4.96
CA GLU A 365 27.83 17.61 4.76
C GLU A 365 28.68 17.94 5.99
N ARG A 366 28.53 19.14 6.54
CA ARG A 366 29.24 19.59 7.72
C ARG A 366 28.94 18.68 8.93
N THR A 367 27.66 18.43 9.20
CA THR A 367 27.24 17.60 10.33
C THR A 367 27.79 16.19 10.20
N PHE A 368 27.73 15.62 9.00
CA PHE A 368 28.22 14.29 8.72
C PHE A 368 29.74 14.17 8.85
N ILE A 369 30.50 15.14 8.37
CA ILE A 369 31.97 15.20 8.51
C ILE A 369 32.38 15.31 9.97
N VAL A 370 31.75 16.19 10.75
CA VAL A 370 32.08 16.40 12.17
C VAL A 370 31.79 15.13 12.98
N ALA A 371 30.62 14.56 12.83
CA ALA A 371 30.25 13.35 13.55
C ALA A 371 31.13 12.14 13.17
N THR A 372 31.50 12.00 11.89
CA THR A 372 32.44 10.95 11.47
C THR A 372 33.81 11.14 12.07
N LEU A 373 34.30 12.38 12.17
CA LEU A 373 35.58 12.68 12.80
C LEU A 373 35.56 12.38 14.30
N GLU A 374 34.49 12.71 15.00
CA GLU A 374 34.26 12.39 16.41
C GLU A 374 34.21 10.87 16.63
N HIS A 375 33.48 10.13 15.80
CA HIS A 375 33.40 8.68 15.86
C HIS A 375 34.78 8.00 15.76
N PHE A 376 35.68 8.52 14.93
CA PHE A 376 37.06 8.01 14.83
C PHE A 376 38.04 8.69 15.80
N GLY A 377 37.55 9.34 16.88
CA GLY A 377 38.38 9.95 17.93
C GLY A 377 39.31 11.04 17.40
N GLY A 378 38.95 11.74 16.32
CA GLY A 378 39.77 12.79 15.70
C GLY A 378 40.81 12.29 14.69
N ASP A 379 40.87 10.99 14.42
CA ASP A 379 41.77 10.44 13.40
C ASP A 379 41.29 10.80 11.97
N LYS A 380 41.92 11.80 11.41
CA LYS A 380 41.58 12.36 10.09
C LYS A 380 41.83 11.40 8.95
N ARG A 381 42.76 10.43 9.08
CA ARG A 381 43.04 9.45 8.01
C ARG A 381 41.93 8.42 7.93
N ARG A 382 41.51 7.90 9.09
CA ARG A 382 40.42 6.93 9.18
C ARG A 382 39.08 7.59 8.80
N ALA A 383 38.82 8.83 9.28
CA ALA A 383 37.62 9.59 8.91
C ALA A 383 37.57 9.89 7.40
N ALA A 384 38.67 10.31 6.78
CA ALA A 384 38.73 10.57 5.34
C ALA A 384 38.46 9.28 4.52
N SER A 385 39.03 8.15 4.95
CA SER A 385 38.76 6.83 4.32
C SER A 385 37.30 6.44 4.40
N ALA A 386 36.65 6.61 5.56
CA ALA A 386 35.23 6.30 5.77
C ALA A 386 34.31 7.24 4.95
N LEU A 387 34.69 8.50 4.81
CA LEU A 387 33.98 9.52 4.01
C LEU A 387 34.22 9.38 2.49
N GLY A 388 35.09 8.46 2.06
CA GLY A 388 35.42 8.30 0.64
C GLY A 388 36.15 9.51 0.03
N CYS A 389 36.83 10.36 0.84
CA CYS A 389 37.51 11.55 0.38
C CYS A 389 39.01 11.54 0.70
N SER A 390 39.79 12.43 0.03
CA SER A 390 41.20 12.56 0.37
C SER A 390 41.39 13.29 1.71
N VAL A 391 42.44 12.94 2.44
CA VAL A 391 42.79 13.63 3.71
C VAL A 391 42.96 15.15 3.50
N LYS A 392 43.47 15.56 2.32
CA LYS A 392 43.56 16.96 1.95
C LYS A 392 42.22 17.65 1.80
N THR A 393 41.25 16.95 1.20
CA THR A 393 39.85 17.43 1.04
C THR A 393 39.22 17.63 2.41
N LEU A 394 39.38 16.67 3.31
CA LEU A 394 38.86 16.75 4.67
C LEU A 394 39.46 17.93 5.44
N TYR A 395 40.78 18.16 5.33
CA TYR A 395 41.45 19.31 5.94
C TYR A 395 40.91 20.64 5.42
N ASN A 396 40.72 20.77 4.13
CA ASN A 396 40.21 21.99 3.52
C ASN A 396 38.79 22.29 3.98
N LYS A 397 37.95 21.28 4.07
CA LYS A 397 36.56 21.43 4.56
C LYS A 397 36.50 21.81 6.04
N LEU A 398 37.29 21.16 6.88
CA LEU A 398 37.38 21.53 8.31
C LEU A 398 37.90 22.96 8.53
N HIS A 399 38.83 23.40 7.67
CA HIS A 399 39.37 24.78 7.75
C HIS A 399 38.31 25.80 7.29
N LEU A 400 37.49 25.47 6.28
CA LEU A 400 36.39 26.31 5.81
C LEU A 400 35.35 26.49 6.95
N TYR A 401 34.95 25.40 7.59
CA TYR A 401 33.97 25.41 8.66
C TYR A 401 34.43 26.19 9.89
N ARG A 402 35.72 26.13 10.25
CA ARG A 402 36.28 26.96 11.32
C ARG A 402 36.26 28.46 11.01
N ARG A 403 36.46 28.85 9.76
CA ARG A 403 36.37 30.26 9.33
C ARG A 403 34.94 30.78 9.40
N GLN A 404 33.96 29.99 9.03
CA GLN A 404 32.54 30.34 9.10
C GLN A 404 32.07 30.54 10.55
N LEU A 405 32.53 29.73 11.49
CA LEU A 405 32.24 29.88 12.91
C LEU A 405 32.89 31.14 13.55
N GLY A 406 34.08 31.50 13.07
CA GLY A 406 34.78 32.71 13.55
C GLY A 406 34.12 34.02 13.08
N HIS A 407 33.36 34.02 11.98
CA HIS A 407 32.62 35.20 11.51
C HIS A 407 31.27 35.41 12.23
N VAL A 408 30.65 34.35 12.72
CA VAL A 408 29.40 34.48 13.50
C VAL A 408 29.63 34.99 14.92
N ALA A 409 30.78 34.70 15.52
CA ALA A 409 31.17 35.19 16.85
C ALA A 409 31.66 36.65 16.85
N ALA A 410 31.89 37.27 15.70
CA ALA A 410 32.32 38.67 15.58
C ALA A 410 31.17 39.63 15.18
N ALA A 411 29.95 39.11 15.01
CA ALA A 411 28.75 39.86 14.60
C ALA A 411 27.61 39.81 15.64
N SER A 412 27.91 39.35 16.88
CA SER A 412 26.97 39.34 18.00
C SER A 412 27.40 40.37 19.06
#